data_75e24a982ac934814715b672c2e236e0
#
_entry.id   75e24a982ac934814715b672c2e236e0
#
_cell.length_a   1.000
_cell.length_b   1.000
_cell.length_c   1.000
_cell.angle_alpha   90.00
_cell.angle_beta   90.00
_cell.angle_gamma   90.00
#
_symmetry.space_group_name_H-M   'P 1'
#
loop_
_entity.id
_entity.type
_entity.pdbx_description
1 polymer ?
#
loop_
_entity_poly.entity_id
_entity_poly.type
_entity_poly.pdbx_seq_one_letter_code
_entity_poly.pdbx_strand_id
1 'polypeptide(L)'
;MSGEHHSVAIDGDKQPVAESVLEQPETGAPTVESQTSLDNVESNEHSVANIERIYRKLDRRIISAFWILYFLCSAIRSNVGLAQTMNADSGHDLADVLHLTPHQISTGLALFYVCYVIFDLPSNLIMTRLSPHVWMSRIVISVGLIGSCLAAMKAAWSFYLLRLLLGIVTAGMWPGMTYYLTLFYPPSRIGKRIGQYFTASQVSAAVVGLVSAGFQKMDGAKGLVGFQWMFLVYGVITVALGFVLLWWLPDRPTPPGEEPPKCSALMRWVPDSKPALQGQDAIVHYHDMKRVYHARPWSLRDLLAVFLDWRLWPLLVMYFGVVGVGIGVQLYANLIIQAINPNLSGVDLSLLTAPIWIMDLIAILLVTPMSDRFHRHRALFFSIPVLLQILGLLLTSYAGSDANPWPRYGGLLIVGFGLGPTVPITMTWTAEIFQPRHGEVGVAAASAVVSGWGNLGSILTTYALYSGWASDYEAPGRQKYRKSNLVMIGILIASILAAVLMEVALRFVDGRRGNEEVVDGAGRREVRQRGLSGLGAGVMRWARRGKRIVK
;
A
#
# COMPACT_ATOMS: atom_id res chain seq x y z
N MET A 1 68.42 9.96 37.26
CA MET A 1 69.37 10.79 36.51
C MET A 1 68.50 11.80 35.82
N SER A 2 68.31 12.89 36.43
CA SER A 2 68.91 14.25 36.24
C SER A 2 68.40 14.86 34.96
N GLY A 3 67.70 15.92 34.89
CA GLY A 3 67.76 17.22 35.54
C GLY A 3 67.40 18.20 34.45
N GLU A 4 66.86 19.23 34.55
CA GLU A 4 66.74 20.48 35.29
C GLU A 4 66.04 21.48 34.38
N HIS A 5 65.01 22.12 34.81
CA HIS A 5 64.88 23.52 35.21
C HIS A 5 65.53 24.59 34.31
N HIS A 6 64.76 25.55 33.78
CA HIS A 6 64.89 26.93 34.20
C HIS A 6 63.67 27.81 33.84
N SER A 7 63.16 28.44 34.85
CA SER A 7 62.27 29.61 34.86
C SER A 7 63.10 30.88 34.78
N VAL A 8 62.62 31.99 34.19
CA VAL A 8 62.83 33.36 34.72
C VAL A 8 61.69 34.27 34.25
N ALA A 9 61.23 35.05 35.17
CA ALA A 9 60.12 35.98 35.17
C ALA A 9 60.58 37.45 34.97
N ILE A 10 59.57 38.36 34.95
CA ILE A 10 59.59 39.78 35.34
C ILE A 10 59.90 40.78 34.19
N ASP A 11 59.15 41.77 33.88
CA ASP A 11 58.47 42.87 34.52
C ASP A 11 58.19 44.02 33.47
N GLY A 12 57.23 44.85 33.71
CA GLY A 12 57.35 46.28 33.49
C GLY A 12 56.45 46.99 32.45
N ASP A 13 55.23 47.27 32.86
CA ASP A 13 54.60 48.61 32.94
C ASP A 13 54.92 49.67 31.87
N LYS A 14 53.84 50.16 31.18
CA LYS A 14 53.46 51.59 31.01
C LYS A 14 52.44 51.77 29.87
N GLN A 15 51.25 52.21 30.24
CA GLN A 15 50.44 53.10 29.37
C GLN A 15 51.08 54.49 29.33
N PRO A 16 50.82 55.35 28.32
CA PRO A 16 49.52 56.00 28.13
C PRO A 16 49.17 56.51 26.69
N VAL A 17 47.96 57.08 26.66
CA VAL A 17 47.43 58.24 25.87
C VAL A 17 46.70 57.91 24.53
N ALA A 18 45.47 58.35 24.54
CA ALA A 18 44.49 58.41 23.47
C ALA A 18 44.88 59.36 22.35
N GLU A 19 44.53 58.98 21.13
CA GLU A 19 44.31 59.92 20.04
C GLU A 19 43.15 59.45 19.17
N SER A 20 42.14 60.29 19.06
CA SER A 20 40.91 60.18 18.27
C SER A 20 41.20 60.29 16.79
N VAL A 21 40.80 59.25 15.99
CA VAL A 21 40.73 59.40 14.52
C VAL A 21 39.38 58.86 14.04
N LEU A 22 38.72 59.68 13.28
CA LEU A 22 37.44 59.62 12.60
C LEU A 22 37.14 58.28 11.93
N GLU A 23 35.98 57.70 12.24
CA GLU A 23 35.33 56.58 11.51
C GLU A 23 34.97 56.99 10.09
N GLN A 24 35.49 56.21 9.12
CA GLN A 24 34.86 56.06 7.80
C GLN A 24 34.07 54.78 7.76
N PRO A 25 32.91 54.70 7.08
CA PRO A 25 32.11 53.47 7.04
C PRO A 25 32.76 52.47 6.12
N GLU A 26 33.26 51.37 6.71
CA GLU A 26 33.65 50.19 5.95
C GLU A 26 32.44 49.50 5.37
N THR A 27 32.39 49.40 4.05
CA THR A 27 31.53 48.48 3.29
C THR A 27 31.84 47.07 3.74
N GLY A 28 30.87 46.43 4.45
CA GLY A 28 31.03 45.15 5.07
C GLY A 28 31.31 44.01 4.07
N ALA A 29 32.52 43.53 4.08
CA ALA A 29 32.83 42.20 3.60
C ALA A 29 32.24 41.18 4.58
N PRO A 30 31.57 40.09 4.14
CA PRO A 30 30.99 39.10 5.03
C PRO A 30 32.08 38.46 5.89
N THR A 31 31.85 38.39 7.19
CA THR A 31 32.76 37.75 8.16
C THR A 31 32.98 36.30 7.83
N VAL A 32 34.15 35.75 8.10
CA VAL A 32 34.57 34.36 7.81
C VAL A 32 33.59 33.35 8.37
N GLU A 33 32.90 33.62 9.49
CA GLU A 33 31.83 32.78 10.05
C GLU A 33 30.57 32.75 9.19
N SER A 34 30.20 33.85 8.50
CA SER A 34 29.06 33.86 7.60
C SER A 34 29.35 33.15 6.27
N GLN A 35 30.59 33.18 5.79
CA GLN A 35 31.00 32.41 4.62
C GLN A 35 31.04 30.91 4.91
N THR A 36 31.59 30.48 6.05
CA THR A 36 31.59 29.06 6.45
C THR A 36 30.15 28.48 6.65
N SER A 37 29.23 29.31 7.11
CA SER A 37 27.81 28.92 7.25
C SER A 37 27.10 28.81 5.89
N LEU A 38 27.39 29.71 4.95
CA LEU A 38 26.85 29.67 3.58
C LEU A 38 27.41 28.49 2.79
N ASP A 39 28.75 28.24 2.86
CA ASP A 39 29.38 27.08 2.23
C ASP A 39 28.85 25.73 2.77
N ASN A 40 28.54 25.67 4.07
CA ASN A 40 27.93 24.50 4.69
C ASN A 40 26.45 24.32 4.27
N VAL A 41 25.70 25.40 4.04
CA VAL A 41 24.33 25.35 3.54
C VAL A 41 24.33 24.93 2.07
N GLU A 42 25.16 25.52 1.22
CA GLU A 42 25.29 25.13 -0.19
C GLU A 42 25.77 23.69 -0.36
N SER A 43 26.77 23.24 0.42
CA SER A 43 27.23 21.85 0.39
C SER A 43 26.16 20.86 0.83
N ASN A 44 25.30 21.24 1.79
CA ASN A 44 24.15 20.45 2.23
C ASN A 44 23.04 20.42 1.16
N GLU A 45 22.73 21.53 0.52
CA GLU A 45 21.73 21.59 -0.56
C GLU A 45 22.18 20.77 -1.78
N HIS A 46 23.45 20.85 -2.18
CA HIS A 46 24.01 20.02 -3.24
C HIS A 46 24.01 18.52 -2.90
N SER A 47 24.24 18.15 -1.65
CA SER A 47 24.16 16.76 -1.20
C SER A 47 22.72 16.24 -1.20
N VAL A 48 21.75 17.05 -0.75
CA VAL A 48 20.32 16.71 -0.76
C VAL A 48 19.81 16.57 -2.20
N ALA A 49 20.17 17.47 -3.10
CA ALA A 49 19.79 17.41 -4.52
C ALA A 49 20.35 16.16 -5.22
N ASN A 50 21.58 15.76 -4.89
CA ASN A 50 22.19 14.53 -5.39
C ASN A 50 21.45 13.27 -4.90
N ILE A 51 21.11 13.21 -3.62
CA ILE A 51 20.34 12.08 -3.05
C ILE A 51 18.97 11.97 -3.72
N GLU A 52 18.27 13.07 -3.92
CA GLU A 52 16.98 13.04 -4.62
C GLU A 52 17.08 12.59 -6.07
N ARG A 53 18.16 12.97 -6.78
CA ARG A 53 18.42 12.48 -8.14
C ARG A 53 18.61 10.97 -8.17
N ILE A 54 19.34 10.42 -7.18
CA ILE A 54 19.58 8.97 -7.04
C ILE A 54 18.24 8.24 -6.82
N TYR A 55 17.41 8.72 -5.88
CA TYR A 55 16.11 8.10 -5.63
C TYR A 55 15.16 8.21 -6.83
N ARG A 56 15.20 9.29 -7.61
CA ARG A 56 14.44 9.39 -8.86
C ARG A 56 14.87 8.37 -9.92
N LYS A 57 16.17 8.04 -10.00
CA LYS A 57 16.66 6.96 -10.87
C LYS A 57 16.12 5.59 -10.44
N LEU A 58 16.12 5.32 -9.12
CA LEU A 58 15.56 4.10 -8.55
C LEU A 58 14.05 4.02 -8.79
N ASP A 59 13.32 5.12 -8.58
CA ASP A 59 11.88 5.21 -8.81
C ASP A 59 11.51 4.85 -10.25
N ARG A 60 12.21 5.39 -11.24
CA ARG A 60 11.98 5.07 -12.65
C ARG A 60 12.21 3.59 -12.98
N ARG A 61 13.06 2.89 -12.26
CA ARG A 61 13.38 1.49 -12.54
C ARG A 61 12.54 0.53 -11.71
N ILE A 62 12.40 0.77 -10.42
CA ILE A 62 11.72 -0.15 -9.49
C ILE A 62 10.21 0.12 -9.46
N ILE A 63 9.81 1.39 -9.26
CA ILE A 63 8.39 1.71 -9.10
C ILE A 63 7.61 1.52 -10.40
N SER A 64 8.18 1.88 -11.55
CA SER A 64 7.53 1.62 -12.85
C SER A 64 7.37 0.12 -13.12
N ALA A 65 8.37 -0.70 -12.79
CA ALA A 65 8.28 -2.16 -12.90
C ALA A 65 7.19 -2.73 -11.98
N PHE A 66 7.16 -2.27 -10.73
CA PHE A 66 6.14 -2.68 -9.75
C PHE A 66 4.74 -2.23 -10.16
N TRP A 67 4.61 -1.04 -10.73
CA TRP A 67 3.34 -0.54 -11.23
C TRP A 67 2.77 -1.45 -12.33
N ILE A 68 3.58 -1.79 -13.34
CA ILE A 68 3.16 -2.66 -14.46
C ILE A 68 2.87 -4.08 -13.96
N LEU A 69 3.76 -4.63 -13.10
CA LEU A 69 3.59 -5.94 -12.48
C LEU A 69 2.26 -6.02 -11.71
N TYR A 70 2.01 -5.03 -10.85
CA TYR A 70 0.80 -5.02 -10.02
C TYR A 70 -0.46 -4.79 -10.85
N PHE A 71 -0.37 -3.98 -11.92
CA PHE A 71 -1.45 -3.81 -12.89
C PHE A 71 -1.88 -5.14 -13.50
N LEU A 72 -0.96 -5.92 -14.07
CA LEU A 72 -1.28 -7.18 -14.74
C LEU A 72 -1.73 -8.27 -13.76
N CYS A 73 -1.07 -8.41 -12.61
CA CYS A 73 -1.48 -9.38 -11.61
C CYS A 73 -2.86 -9.05 -11.01
N SER A 74 -3.17 -7.77 -10.82
CA SER A 74 -4.49 -7.32 -10.40
C SER A 74 -5.56 -7.60 -11.46
N ALA A 75 -5.24 -7.41 -12.74
CA ALA A 75 -6.11 -7.74 -13.87
C ALA A 75 -6.52 -9.23 -13.84
N ILE A 76 -5.54 -10.14 -13.79
CA ILE A 76 -5.82 -11.58 -13.77
C ILE A 76 -6.69 -11.98 -12.56
N ARG A 77 -6.47 -11.34 -11.41
CA ARG A 77 -7.26 -11.62 -10.20
C ARG A 77 -8.70 -11.16 -10.34
N SER A 78 -8.95 -9.98 -10.91
CA SER A 78 -10.28 -9.36 -11.02
C SER A 78 -11.10 -9.83 -12.22
N ASN A 79 -10.47 -10.35 -13.26
CA ASN A 79 -11.12 -10.78 -14.50
C ASN A 79 -12.26 -11.78 -14.28
N VAL A 80 -12.20 -12.61 -13.23
CA VAL A 80 -13.28 -13.56 -12.91
C VAL A 80 -14.57 -12.84 -12.51
N GLY A 81 -14.48 -11.65 -11.90
CA GLY A 81 -15.67 -10.84 -11.61
C GLY A 81 -16.39 -10.40 -12.89
N LEU A 82 -15.63 -9.97 -13.90
CA LEU A 82 -16.18 -9.59 -15.22
C LEU A 82 -16.72 -10.80 -15.99
N ALA A 83 -16.00 -11.92 -15.95
CA ALA A 83 -16.39 -13.16 -16.65
C ALA A 83 -17.77 -13.70 -16.24
N GLN A 84 -18.29 -13.32 -15.07
CA GLN A 84 -19.62 -13.72 -14.59
C GLN A 84 -20.78 -13.04 -15.36
N THR A 85 -20.50 -11.97 -16.10
CA THR A 85 -21.55 -11.19 -16.80
C THR A 85 -21.22 -10.95 -18.27
N MET A 86 -20.01 -11.34 -18.72
CA MET A 86 -19.61 -11.18 -20.11
C MET A 86 -20.42 -12.14 -20.99
N ASN A 87 -21.05 -11.58 -22.04
CA ASN A 87 -21.86 -12.35 -23.00
C ASN A 87 -22.97 -13.22 -22.37
N ALA A 88 -23.49 -12.81 -21.19
CA ALA A 88 -24.57 -13.53 -20.49
C ALA A 88 -25.83 -13.63 -21.36
N ASP A 89 -26.14 -12.60 -22.16
CA ASP A 89 -27.28 -12.60 -23.07
C ASP A 89 -27.20 -13.71 -24.13
N SER A 90 -25.99 -14.21 -24.43
CA SER A 90 -25.73 -15.30 -25.39
C SER A 90 -25.53 -16.66 -24.72
N GLY A 91 -25.61 -16.74 -23.37
CA GLY A 91 -25.30 -17.97 -22.62
C GLY A 91 -23.82 -18.33 -22.62
N HIS A 92 -22.94 -17.35 -22.85
CA HIS A 92 -21.49 -17.51 -22.94
C HIS A 92 -20.77 -16.88 -21.74
N ASP A 93 -21.44 -16.74 -20.60
CA ASP A 93 -20.79 -16.31 -19.36
C ASP A 93 -20.06 -17.47 -18.65
N LEU A 94 -19.37 -17.16 -17.56
CA LEU A 94 -18.59 -18.15 -16.82
C LEU A 94 -19.49 -19.24 -16.20
N ALA A 95 -20.69 -18.89 -15.73
CA ALA A 95 -21.62 -19.80 -15.10
C ALA A 95 -22.21 -20.80 -16.10
N ASP A 96 -22.65 -20.32 -17.25
CA ASP A 96 -23.29 -21.11 -18.29
C ASP A 96 -22.27 -22.04 -19.00
N VAL A 97 -21.09 -21.53 -19.36
CA VAL A 97 -20.06 -22.31 -20.09
C VAL A 97 -19.48 -23.44 -19.23
N LEU A 98 -19.35 -23.24 -17.92
CA LEU A 98 -18.80 -24.24 -17.01
C LEU A 98 -19.89 -24.99 -16.22
N HIS A 99 -21.17 -24.69 -16.43
CA HIS A 99 -22.33 -25.20 -15.71
C HIS A 99 -22.17 -25.06 -14.18
N LEU A 100 -21.78 -23.86 -13.73
CA LEU A 100 -21.51 -23.55 -12.33
C LEU A 100 -22.73 -22.92 -11.66
N THR A 101 -23.02 -23.36 -10.44
CA THR A 101 -23.94 -22.64 -9.56
C THR A 101 -23.27 -21.41 -8.95
N PRO A 102 -24.02 -20.35 -8.56
CA PRO A 102 -23.46 -19.17 -7.89
C PRO A 102 -22.62 -19.52 -6.64
N HIS A 103 -23.06 -20.53 -5.88
CA HIS A 103 -22.30 -21.02 -4.72
C HIS A 103 -20.97 -21.67 -5.10
N GLN A 104 -20.90 -22.40 -6.23
CA GLN A 104 -19.64 -22.97 -6.73
C GLN A 104 -18.68 -21.88 -7.17
N ILE A 105 -19.15 -20.81 -7.81
CA ILE A 105 -18.35 -19.65 -8.15
C ILE A 105 -17.78 -19.00 -6.88
N SER A 106 -18.63 -18.75 -5.88
CA SER A 106 -18.21 -18.20 -4.58
C SER A 106 -17.16 -19.07 -3.90
N THR A 107 -17.32 -20.41 -3.93
CA THR A 107 -16.33 -21.35 -3.40
C THR A 107 -14.99 -21.23 -4.11
N GLY A 108 -14.98 -21.18 -5.45
CA GLY A 108 -13.74 -21.00 -6.21
C GLY A 108 -13.04 -19.67 -5.94
N LEU A 109 -13.80 -18.59 -5.77
CA LEU A 109 -13.28 -17.28 -5.38
C LEU A 109 -12.66 -17.32 -3.97
N ALA A 110 -13.33 -17.97 -3.01
CA ALA A 110 -12.83 -18.11 -1.65
C ALA A 110 -11.56 -18.98 -1.57
N LEU A 111 -11.47 -20.07 -2.34
CA LEU A 111 -10.29 -20.95 -2.41
C LEU A 111 -9.03 -20.16 -2.78
N PHE A 112 -9.13 -19.22 -3.69
CA PHE A 112 -8.01 -18.33 -4.02
C PHE A 112 -7.50 -17.60 -2.77
N TYR A 113 -8.38 -16.94 -2.01
CA TYR A 113 -7.99 -16.15 -0.85
C TYR A 113 -7.52 -17.02 0.32
N VAL A 114 -8.09 -18.21 0.52
CA VAL A 114 -7.63 -19.17 1.54
C VAL A 114 -6.17 -19.54 1.29
N CYS A 115 -5.86 -19.96 0.06
CA CYS A 115 -4.48 -20.32 -0.30
C CYS A 115 -3.56 -19.10 -0.26
N TYR A 116 -4.03 -17.94 -0.70
CA TYR A 116 -3.29 -16.68 -0.64
C TYR A 116 -2.83 -16.38 0.81
N VAL A 117 -3.76 -16.41 1.77
CA VAL A 117 -3.46 -16.13 3.19
C VAL A 117 -2.48 -17.14 3.78
N ILE A 118 -2.68 -18.44 3.51
CA ILE A 118 -1.83 -19.50 4.06
C ILE A 118 -0.39 -19.40 3.52
N PHE A 119 -0.23 -19.15 2.22
CA PHE A 119 1.08 -19.16 1.57
C PHE A 119 1.76 -17.77 1.54
N ASP A 120 1.11 -16.71 2.00
CA ASP A 120 1.64 -15.34 2.00
C ASP A 120 2.92 -15.22 2.86
N LEU A 121 2.86 -15.69 4.11
CA LEU A 121 4.00 -15.69 5.02
C LEU A 121 5.15 -16.62 4.56
N PRO A 122 4.92 -17.91 4.20
CA PRO A 122 5.96 -18.77 3.66
C PRO A 122 6.66 -18.20 2.42
N SER A 123 5.91 -17.64 1.47
CA SER A 123 6.46 -17.04 0.25
C SER A 123 7.41 -15.88 0.56
N ASN A 124 7.05 -15.00 1.51
CA ASN A 124 7.91 -13.91 1.95
C ASN A 124 9.18 -14.40 2.65
N LEU A 125 9.09 -15.41 3.50
CA LEU A 125 10.26 -15.99 4.15
C LEU A 125 11.23 -16.59 3.12
N ILE A 126 10.73 -17.23 2.08
CA ILE A 126 11.54 -17.75 0.98
C ILE A 126 12.23 -16.60 0.24
N MET A 127 11.52 -15.51 -0.02
CA MET A 127 12.07 -14.31 -0.69
C MET A 127 13.23 -13.68 0.09
N THR A 128 13.21 -13.73 1.44
CA THR A 128 14.33 -13.22 2.24
C THR A 128 15.61 -14.04 2.08
N ARG A 129 15.48 -15.33 1.76
CA ARG A 129 16.62 -16.26 1.57
C ARG A 129 17.11 -16.35 0.13
N LEU A 130 16.23 -16.12 -0.84
CA LEU A 130 16.55 -16.14 -2.27
C LEU A 130 16.79 -14.70 -2.79
N SER A 131 17.22 -14.59 -4.04
CA SER A 131 17.33 -13.30 -4.72
C SER A 131 15.95 -12.67 -4.94
N PRO A 132 15.67 -11.48 -4.39
CA PRO A 132 14.34 -10.87 -4.46
C PRO A 132 13.83 -10.65 -5.88
N HIS A 133 14.70 -10.25 -6.82
CA HIS A 133 14.31 -10.04 -8.22
C HIS A 133 13.85 -11.34 -8.91
N VAL A 134 14.55 -12.46 -8.64
CA VAL A 134 14.18 -13.77 -9.20
C VAL A 134 12.85 -14.25 -8.61
N TRP A 135 12.67 -14.08 -7.29
CA TRP A 135 11.44 -14.50 -6.63
C TRP A 135 10.22 -13.73 -7.12
N MET A 136 10.34 -12.39 -7.27
CA MET A 136 9.28 -11.55 -7.82
C MET A 136 8.94 -11.92 -9.28
N SER A 137 9.97 -12.11 -10.11
CA SER A 137 9.78 -12.52 -11.51
C SER A 137 9.12 -13.91 -11.60
N ARG A 138 9.50 -14.87 -10.75
CA ARG A 138 8.86 -16.17 -10.65
C ARG A 138 7.37 -16.06 -10.31
N ILE A 139 7.00 -15.20 -9.35
CA ILE A 139 5.58 -14.94 -9.01
C ILE A 139 4.83 -14.51 -10.27
N VAL A 140 5.34 -13.49 -10.99
CA VAL A 140 4.69 -12.94 -12.17
C VAL A 140 4.55 -13.96 -13.30
N ILE A 141 5.62 -14.72 -13.61
CA ILE A 141 5.57 -15.78 -14.62
C ILE A 141 4.53 -16.84 -14.24
N SER A 142 4.52 -17.30 -12.99
CA SER A 142 3.58 -18.32 -12.53
C SER A 142 2.13 -17.83 -12.55
N VAL A 143 1.88 -16.56 -12.14
CA VAL A 143 0.55 -15.93 -12.20
C VAL A 143 0.07 -15.83 -13.64
N GLY A 144 0.92 -15.39 -14.56
CA GLY A 144 0.57 -15.29 -15.97
C GLY A 144 0.30 -16.65 -16.61
N LEU A 145 1.11 -17.69 -16.30
CA LEU A 145 0.90 -19.05 -16.80
C LEU A 145 -0.44 -19.62 -16.34
N ILE A 146 -0.74 -19.56 -15.04
CA ILE A 146 -2.01 -20.06 -14.50
C ILE A 146 -3.17 -19.18 -14.99
N GLY A 147 -2.96 -17.85 -15.11
CA GLY A 147 -3.91 -16.95 -15.72
C GLY A 147 -4.28 -17.32 -17.15
N SER A 148 -3.30 -17.73 -17.97
CA SER A 148 -3.55 -18.26 -19.33
C SER A 148 -4.31 -19.59 -19.30
N CYS A 149 -3.98 -20.49 -18.35
CA CYS A 149 -4.66 -21.76 -18.18
C CYS A 149 -6.15 -21.60 -17.81
N LEU A 150 -6.56 -20.47 -17.22
CA LEU A 150 -7.97 -20.17 -16.95
C LEU A 150 -8.81 -20.11 -18.24
N ALA A 151 -8.20 -19.80 -19.39
CA ALA A 151 -8.90 -19.87 -20.69
C ALA A 151 -9.29 -21.30 -21.10
N ALA A 152 -8.60 -22.31 -20.58
CA ALA A 152 -8.82 -23.73 -20.94
C ALA A 152 -9.76 -24.46 -19.97
N MET A 153 -10.43 -23.76 -19.05
CA MET A 153 -11.40 -24.35 -18.12
C MET A 153 -12.57 -25.00 -18.87
N LYS A 154 -12.98 -26.21 -18.43
CA LYS A 154 -14.12 -26.94 -19.01
C LYS A 154 -15.10 -27.48 -17.97
N ALA A 155 -14.77 -27.46 -16.70
CA ALA A 155 -15.59 -28.02 -15.63
C ALA A 155 -15.29 -27.37 -14.28
N ALA A 156 -16.17 -27.55 -13.31
CA ALA A 156 -16.06 -26.98 -11.95
C ALA A 156 -14.73 -27.34 -11.27
N TRP A 157 -14.25 -28.60 -11.39
CA TRP A 157 -13.00 -29.02 -10.77
C TRP A 157 -11.78 -28.26 -11.32
N SER A 158 -11.76 -27.97 -12.64
CA SER A 158 -10.67 -27.22 -13.26
C SER A 158 -10.67 -25.75 -12.81
N PHE A 159 -11.84 -25.16 -12.60
CA PHE A 159 -11.99 -23.83 -12.00
C PHE A 159 -11.42 -23.80 -10.58
N TYR A 160 -11.80 -24.75 -9.72
CA TYR A 160 -11.30 -24.81 -8.34
C TYR A 160 -9.78 -25.01 -8.28
N LEU A 161 -9.25 -25.94 -9.08
CA LEU A 161 -7.82 -26.22 -9.12
C LEU A 161 -7.02 -24.98 -9.55
N LEU A 162 -7.43 -24.32 -10.62
CA LEU A 162 -6.71 -23.14 -11.12
C LEU A 162 -6.83 -21.94 -10.16
N ARG A 163 -7.98 -21.77 -9.50
CA ARG A 163 -8.13 -20.72 -8.45
C ARG A 163 -7.26 -21.00 -7.23
N LEU A 164 -7.16 -22.25 -6.78
CA LEU A 164 -6.28 -22.67 -5.70
C LEU A 164 -4.81 -22.42 -6.07
N LEU A 165 -4.37 -22.88 -7.23
CA LEU A 165 -3.01 -22.67 -7.73
C LEU A 165 -2.68 -21.19 -7.89
N LEU A 166 -3.61 -20.40 -8.42
CA LEU A 166 -3.45 -18.95 -8.56
C LEU A 166 -3.26 -18.28 -7.20
N GLY A 167 -4.01 -18.71 -6.17
CA GLY A 167 -3.83 -18.24 -4.79
C GLY A 167 -2.44 -18.52 -4.25
N ILE A 168 -1.94 -19.76 -4.41
CA ILE A 168 -0.60 -20.18 -3.97
C ILE A 168 0.51 -19.34 -4.64
N VAL A 169 0.46 -19.19 -5.96
CA VAL A 169 1.54 -18.52 -6.70
C VAL A 169 1.51 -17.00 -6.55
N THR A 170 0.34 -16.40 -6.30
CA THR A 170 0.19 -14.95 -6.08
C THR A 170 0.60 -14.57 -4.66
N ALA A 171 0.56 -15.52 -3.72
CA ALA A 171 0.91 -15.30 -2.34
C ALA A 171 2.33 -14.75 -2.20
N GLY A 172 2.50 -13.78 -1.30
CA GLY A 172 3.76 -13.08 -1.08
C GLY A 172 4.06 -11.95 -2.06
N MET A 173 3.21 -11.69 -3.06
CA MET A 173 3.44 -10.60 -4.00
C MET A 173 3.37 -9.22 -3.32
N TRP A 174 2.29 -8.95 -2.60
CA TRP A 174 2.08 -7.66 -1.95
C TRP A 174 3.10 -7.35 -0.85
N PRO A 175 3.26 -8.19 0.19
CA PRO A 175 4.28 -7.94 1.19
C PRO A 175 5.70 -8.10 0.63
N GLY A 176 5.89 -8.92 -0.41
CA GLY A 176 7.16 -9.04 -1.12
C GLY A 176 7.58 -7.75 -1.82
N MET A 177 6.67 -7.04 -2.47
CA MET A 177 6.96 -5.70 -3.03
C MET A 177 7.34 -4.72 -1.92
N THR A 178 6.63 -4.73 -0.80
CA THR A 178 6.95 -3.88 0.35
C THR A 178 8.33 -4.19 0.91
N TYR A 179 8.66 -5.48 1.12
CA TYR A 179 9.99 -5.91 1.54
C TYR A 179 11.07 -5.50 0.52
N TYR A 180 10.82 -5.66 -0.76
CA TYR A 180 11.77 -5.24 -1.80
C TYR A 180 12.08 -3.74 -1.73
N LEU A 181 11.08 -2.90 -1.44
CA LEU A 181 11.30 -1.48 -1.25
C LEU A 181 12.20 -1.17 -0.06
N THR A 182 12.14 -1.95 1.04
CA THR A 182 13.03 -1.73 2.20
C THR A 182 14.50 -1.96 1.87
N LEU A 183 14.82 -2.71 0.82
CA LEU A 183 16.19 -2.92 0.38
C LEU A 183 16.81 -1.69 -0.29
N PHE A 184 15.99 -0.80 -0.86
CA PHE A 184 16.44 0.34 -1.67
C PHE A 184 16.04 1.70 -1.11
N TYR A 185 15.10 1.76 -0.17
CA TYR A 185 14.55 3.02 0.32
C TYR A 185 14.52 3.07 1.85
N PRO A 186 14.90 4.23 2.43
CA PRO A 186 14.72 4.43 3.87
C PRO A 186 13.22 4.50 4.22
N PRO A 187 12.84 4.11 5.43
CA PRO A 187 11.44 4.02 5.87
C PRO A 187 10.61 5.28 5.65
N SER A 188 11.23 6.46 5.84
CA SER A 188 10.58 7.76 5.61
C SER A 188 10.12 7.99 4.15
N ARG A 189 10.66 7.20 3.20
CA ARG A 189 10.38 7.34 1.76
C ARG A 189 9.53 6.18 1.20
N ILE A 190 9.26 5.13 1.97
CA ILE A 190 8.54 3.93 1.51
C ILE A 190 7.05 4.21 1.32
N GLY A 191 6.39 4.92 2.23
CA GLY A 191 4.94 5.12 2.21
C GLY A 191 4.43 5.74 0.91
N LYS A 192 5.09 6.82 0.43
CA LYS A 192 4.76 7.45 -0.85
C LYS A 192 4.84 6.46 -2.03
N ARG A 193 5.81 5.55 -2.02
CA ARG A 193 6.06 4.58 -3.10
C ARG A 193 5.06 3.43 -3.08
N ILE A 194 4.67 2.99 -1.89
CA ILE A 194 3.55 2.05 -1.73
C ILE A 194 2.29 2.64 -2.35
N GLY A 195 1.95 3.89 -2.02
CA GLY A 195 0.82 4.58 -2.62
C GLY A 195 0.92 4.66 -4.15
N GLN A 196 2.11 4.94 -4.69
CA GLN A 196 2.32 5.04 -6.14
C GLN A 196 2.05 3.73 -6.88
N TYR A 197 2.64 2.59 -6.46
CA TYR A 197 2.37 1.34 -7.16
C TYR A 197 0.97 0.78 -6.86
N PHE A 198 0.36 1.12 -5.72
CA PHE A 198 -0.99 0.71 -5.40
C PHE A 198 -2.02 1.28 -6.38
N THR A 199 -1.80 2.49 -6.93
CA THR A 199 -2.68 3.07 -7.97
C THR A 199 -2.82 2.16 -9.20
N ALA A 200 -1.84 1.29 -9.46
CA ALA A 200 -1.89 0.35 -10.57
C ALA A 200 -3.07 -0.62 -10.50
N SER A 201 -3.47 -1.03 -9.27
CA SER A 201 -4.64 -1.90 -9.08
C SER A 201 -5.94 -1.21 -9.53
N GLN A 202 -6.09 0.06 -9.21
CA GLN A 202 -7.29 0.84 -9.53
C GLN A 202 -7.37 1.16 -11.03
N VAL A 203 -6.23 1.57 -11.60
CA VAL A 203 -6.13 1.75 -13.05
C VAL A 203 -6.38 0.43 -13.78
N SER A 204 -5.85 -0.69 -13.25
CA SER A 204 -6.09 -2.03 -13.79
C SER A 204 -7.59 -2.36 -13.80
N ALA A 205 -8.28 -2.18 -12.68
CA ALA A 205 -9.70 -2.50 -12.60
C ALA A 205 -10.55 -1.64 -13.55
N ALA A 206 -10.23 -0.35 -13.70
CA ALA A 206 -10.90 0.54 -14.65
C ALA A 206 -10.62 0.12 -16.12
N VAL A 207 -9.34 -0.07 -16.47
CA VAL A 207 -8.92 -0.43 -17.84
C VAL A 207 -9.46 -1.80 -18.24
N VAL A 208 -9.39 -2.79 -17.35
CA VAL A 208 -9.89 -4.14 -17.62
C VAL A 208 -11.39 -4.13 -17.87
N GLY A 209 -12.16 -3.33 -17.12
CA GLY A 209 -13.59 -3.11 -17.38
C GLY A 209 -13.85 -2.58 -18.78
N LEU A 210 -13.10 -1.56 -19.21
CA LEU A 210 -13.23 -0.97 -20.55
C LEU A 210 -12.79 -1.95 -21.67
N VAL A 211 -11.66 -2.63 -21.48
CA VAL A 211 -11.09 -3.56 -22.48
C VAL A 211 -11.94 -4.82 -22.59
N SER A 212 -12.62 -5.25 -21.53
CA SER A 212 -13.51 -6.43 -21.55
C SER A 212 -14.66 -6.27 -22.55
N ALA A 213 -15.14 -5.04 -22.77
CA ALA A 213 -16.12 -4.74 -23.81
C ALA A 213 -15.61 -5.09 -25.23
N GLY A 214 -14.30 -4.94 -25.46
CA GLY A 214 -13.65 -5.38 -26.71
C GLY A 214 -13.56 -6.90 -26.82
N PHE A 215 -13.22 -7.60 -25.75
CA PHE A 215 -13.17 -9.07 -25.74
C PHE A 215 -14.55 -9.71 -25.92
N GLN A 216 -15.62 -9.09 -25.43
CA GLN A 216 -16.99 -9.55 -25.66
C GLN A 216 -17.35 -9.58 -27.16
N LYS A 217 -16.82 -8.65 -27.97
CA LYS A 217 -17.00 -8.65 -29.44
C LYS A 217 -16.20 -9.74 -30.16
N MET A 218 -15.22 -10.35 -29.48
CA MET A 218 -14.44 -11.47 -30.03
C MET A 218 -15.06 -12.83 -29.71
N ASP A 219 -16.26 -12.84 -29.15
CA ASP A 219 -16.98 -14.06 -28.78
C ASP A 219 -17.16 -14.99 -29.98
N GLY A 220 -16.91 -16.29 -29.78
CA GLY A 220 -16.94 -17.30 -30.84
C GLY A 220 -15.73 -17.30 -31.79
N ALA A 221 -14.84 -16.30 -31.74
CA ALA A 221 -13.65 -16.26 -32.59
C ALA A 221 -12.73 -17.45 -32.30
N LYS A 222 -12.38 -18.23 -33.30
CA LYS A 222 -11.57 -19.46 -33.19
C LYS A 222 -12.11 -20.48 -32.19
N GLY A 223 -13.40 -20.47 -31.89
CA GLY A 223 -14.04 -21.38 -30.94
C GLY A 223 -13.81 -21.05 -29.47
N LEU A 224 -13.30 -19.86 -29.16
CA LEU A 224 -13.14 -19.36 -27.80
C LEU A 224 -14.20 -18.32 -27.48
N VAL A 225 -14.71 -18.36 -26.25
CA VAL A 225 -15.68 -17.40 -25.71
C VAL A 225 -14.96 -16.10 -25.29
N GLY A 226 -15.69 -14.99 -25.23
CA GLY A 226 -15.13 -13.67 -24.95
C GLY A 226 -14.26 -13.61 -23.68
N PHE A 227 -14.70 -14.19 -22.56
CA PHE A 227 -13.89 -14.22 -21.33
C PHE A 227 -12.63 -15.10 -21.42
N GLN A 228 -12.63 -16.16 -22.26
CA GLN A 228 -11.45 -17.00 -22.47
C GLN A 228 -10.35 -16.21 -23.20
N TRP A 229 -10.71 -15.37 -24.17
CA TRP A 229 -9.77 -14.44 -24.82
C TRP A 229 -9.15 -13.49 -23.80
N MET A 230 -9.95 -12.94 -22.90
CA MET A 230 -9.48 -12.05 -21.84
C MET A 230 -8.45 -12.73 -20.95
N PHE A 231 -8.70 -13.94 -20.44
CA PHE A 231 -7.74 -14.69 -19.64
C PHE A 231 -6.46 -15.02 -20.40
N LEU A 232 -6.57 -15.48 -21.64
CA LEU A 232 -5.43 -15.87 -22.46
C LEU A 232 -4.50 -14.67 -22.72
N VAL A 233 -5.05 -13.54 -23.19
CA VAL A 233 -4.26 -12.35 -23.55
C VAL A 233 -3.57 -11.75 -22.33
N TYR A 234 -4.29 -11.51 -21.24
CA TYR A 234 -3.68 -11.00 -20.02
C TYR A 234 -2.65 -11.96 -19.44
N GLY A 235 -2.90 -13.27 -19.49
CA GLY A 235 -1.97 -14.28 -19.02
C GLY A 235 -0.67 -14.28 -19.82
N VAL A 236 -0.73 -14.31 -21.15
CA VAL A 236 0.45 -14.30 -22.03
C VAL A 236 1.28 -13.02 -21.85
N ILE A 237 0.63 -11.85 -21.79
CA ILE A 237 1.32 -10.57 -21.56
C ILE A 237 2.03 -10.60 -20.19
N THR A 238 1.39 -11.17 -19.16
CA THR A 238 1.97 -11.26 -17.83
C THR A 238 3.18 -12.20 -17.80
N VAL A 239 3.14 -13.34 -18.50
CA VAL A 239 4.31 -14.22 -18.63
C VAL A 239 5.47 -13.48 -19.32
N ALA A 240 5.20 -12.81 -20.44
CA ALA A 240 6.22 -12.03 -21.14
C ALA A 240 6.86 -10.95 -20.25
N LEU A 241 6.03 -10.21 -19.50
CA LEU A 241 6.53 -9.25 -18.52
C LEU A 241 7.40 -9.93 -17.44
N GLY A 242 6.97 -11.08 -16.92
CA GLY A 242 7.74 -11.81 -15.90
C GLY A 242 9.15 -12.16 -16.38
N PHE A 243 9.31 -12.56 -17.64
CA PHE A 243 10.62 -12.76 -18.25
C PHE A 243 11.41 -11.46 -18.36
N VAL A 244 10.79 -10.35 -18.78
CA VAL A 244 11.46 -9.04 -18.85
C VAL A 244 11.94 -8.60 -17.45
N LEU A 245 11.17 -8.86 -16.41
CA LEU A 245 11.52 -8.47 -15.04
C LEU A 245 12.76 -9.18 -14.51
N LEU A 246 13.11 -10.39 -14.99
CA LEU A 246 14.34 -11.08 -14.63
C LEU A 246 15.62 -10.26 -14.93
N TRP A 247 15.59 -9.44 -15.99
CA TRP A 247 16.72 -8.57 -16.36
C TRP A 247 16.54 -7.13 -15.89
N TRP A 248 15.30 -6.68 -15.71
CA TRP A 248 15.00 -5.29 -15.40
C TRP A 248 15.10 -4.98 -13.91
N LEU A 249 14.60 -5.88 -13.04
CA LEU A 249 14.64 -5.66 -11.60
C LEU A 249 16.06 -5.85 -11.06
N PRO A 250 16.60 -4.88 -10.28
CA PRO A 250 17.90 -5.04 -9.65
C PRO A 250 17.84 -6.04 -8.50
N ASP A 251 18.93 -6.75 -8.24
CA ASP A 251 19.08 -7.55 -7.03
C ASP A 251 19.43 -6.67 -5.81
N ARG A 252 19.69 -7.27 -4.67
CA ARG A 252 20.07 -6.56 -3.44
C ARG A 252 21.23 -5.59 -3.69
N PRO A 253 21.22 -4.40 -3.08
CA PRO A 253 22.36 -3.50 -3.14
C PRO A 253 23.56 -4.17 -2.48
N THR A 254 24.67 -4.27 -3.22
CA THR A 254 25.95 -4.82 -2.72
C THR A 254 26.81 -3.72 -2.14
N PRO A 255 27.62 -4.01 -1.10
CA PRO A 255 28.63 -3.07 -0.62
C PRO A 255 29.58 -2.64 -1.75
N PRO A 256 30.07 -1.39 -1.74
CA PRO A 256 31.04 -0.94 -2.73
C PRO A 256 32.31 -1.80 -2.67
N GLY A 257 32.68 -2.41 -3.79
CA GLY A 257 33.88 -3.25 -3.90
C GLY A 257 33.66 -4.76 -3.68
N GLU A 258 32.46 -5.19 -3.31
CA GLU A 258 32.11 -6.61 -3.23
C GLU A 258 31.36 -7.06 -4.50
N GLU A 259 31.71 -8.25 -5.01
CA GLU A 259 30.90 -8.87 -6.07
C GLU A 259 29.55 -9.32 -5.50
N PRO A 260 28.46 -9.20 -6.28
CA PRO A 260 27.17 -9.70 -5.86
C PRO A 260 27.26 -11.19 -5.53
N PRO A 261 26.61 -11.66 -4.44
CA PRO A 261 26.68 -13.07 -4.05
C PRO A 261 26.17 -13.93 -5.21
N LYS A 262 27.04 -14.81 -5.72
CA LYS A 262 26.70 -15.74 -6.80
C LYS A 262 25.53 -16.60 -6.34
N CYS A 263 24.44 -16.56 -7.09
CA CYS A 263 23.27 -17.37 -6.83
C CYS A 263 23.61 -18.87 -6.71
N SER A 264 22.90 -19.56 -5.85
CA SER A 264 22.96 -21.02 -5.65
C SER A 264 22.99 -21.76 -7.00
N ALA A 265 23.64 -22.93 -7.05
CA ALA A 265 23.81 -23.75 -8.26
C ALA A 265 22.51 -24.02 -9.03
N LEU A 266 21.36 -24.02 -8.34
CA LEU A 266 20.03 -24.18 -8.94
C LEU A 266 19.61 -22.97 -9.83
N MET A 267 20.23 -21.81 -9.62
CA MET A 267 19.90 -20.55 -10.35
C MET A 267 20.93 -20.19 -11.43
N ARG A 268 21.79 -21.14 -11.82
CA ARG A 268 22.85 -20.92 -12.81
C ARG A 268 22.33 -20.48 -14.20
N TRP A 269 21.05 -20.71 -14.47
CA TRP A 269 20.36 -20.35 -15.72
C TRP A 269 19.73 -18.96 -15.69
N VAL A 270 19.70 -18.30 -14.52
CA VAL A 270 19.12 -16.97 -14.40
C VAL A 270 20.20 -15.94 -14.69
N PRO A 271 19.96 -15.02 -15.63
CA PRO A 271 20.93 -13.98 -15.94
C PRO A 271 21.13 -13.03 -14.76
N ASP A 272 22.39 -12.59 -14.57
CA ASP A 272 22.70 -11.58 -13.57
C ASP A 272 21.98 -10.28 -13.88
N SER A 273 21.24 -9.75 -12.90
CA SER A 273 20.54 -8.49 -13.07
C SER A 273 21.53 -7.33 -13.04
N LYS A 274 21.33 -6.33 -13.88
CA LYS A 274 22.15 -5.10 -13.87
C LYS A 274 21.92 -4.37 -12.54
N PRO A 275 22.98 -3.90 -11.86
CA PRO A 275 22.85 -3.12 -10.63
C PRO A 275 21.99 -1.89 -10.86
N ALA A 276 21.21 -1.48 -9.85
CA ALA A 276 20.31 -0.33 -9.93
C ALA A 276 21.07 0.98 -10.09
N LEU A 277 22.20 1.09 -9.40
CA LEU A 277 23.09 2.25 -9.34
C LEU A 277 24.51 1.79 -9.62
N GLN A 278 25.34 2.67 -10.20
CA GLN A 278 26.74 2.40 -10.53
C GLN A 278 27.62 3.55 -10.06
N GLY A 279 28.90 3.25 -9.77
CA GLY A 279 29.89 4.24 -9.39
C GLY A 279 29.56 5.02 -8.11
N GLN A 280 29.75 6.33 -8.13
CA GLN A 280 29.52 7.22 -6.99
C GLN A 280 28.09 7.19 -6.48
N ASP A 281 27.08 7.08 -7.37
CA ASP A 281 25.68 7.02 -6.97
C ASP A 281 25.39 5.79 -6.07
N ALA A 282 26.05 4.64 -6.33
CA ALA A 282 25.92 3.43 -5.51
C ALA A 282 26.55 3.61 -4.12
N ILE A 283 27.70 4.26 -4.05
CA ILE A 283 28.42 4.53 -2.80
C ILE A 283 27.60 5.46 -1.90
N VAL A 284 27.10 6.56 -2.45
CA VAL A 284 26.27 7.54 -1.71
C VAL A 284 24.99 6.88 -1.20
N HIS A 285 24.32 6.11 -2.04
CA HIS A 285 23.10 5.37 -1.66
C HIS A 285 23.39 4.35 -0.56
N TYR A 286 24.46 3.58 -0.67
CA TYR A 286 24.85 2.59 0.34
C TYR A 286 25.10 3.24 1.71
N HIS A 287 25.81 4.38 1.74
CA HIS A 287 26.03 5.11 2.98
C HIS A 287 24.77 5.71 3.58
N ASP A 288 23.83 6.21 2.75
CA ASP A 288 22.54 6.70 3.21
C ASP A 288 21.70 5.57 3.82
N MET A 289 21.67 4.41 3.16
CA MET A 289 20.97 3.22 3.66
C MET A 289 21.61 2.67 4.93
N LYS A 290 22.93 2.60 5.03
CA LYS A 290 23.66 2.10 6.21
C LYS A 290 23.43 2.97 7.45
N ARG A 291 23.19 4.27 7.30
CA ARG A 291 22.83 5.16 8.42
C ARG A 291 21.48 4.80 9.05
N VAL A 292 20.58 4.25 8.26
CA VAL A 292 19.18 3.99 8.66
C VAL A 292 18.99 2.52 9.05
N TYR A 293 19.64 1.61 8.34
CA TYR A 293 19.46 0.17 8.49
C TYR A 293 20.63 -0.48 9.20
N HIS A 294 20.34 -1.02 10.39
CA HIS A 294 21.25 -1.91 11.11
C HIS A 294 20.75 -3.33 10.90
N ALA A 295 21.33 -4.02 9.91
CA ALA A 295 20.96 -5.40 9.61
C ALA A 295 21.17 -6.30 10.82
N ARG A 296 20.09 -6.65 11.53
CA ARG A 296 20.10 -7.69 12.56
C ARG A 296 19.46 -8.96 11.97
N PRO A 297 20.09 -10.12 12.13
CA PRO A 297 19.42 -11.38 11.80
C PRO A 297 18.15 -11.51 12.66
N TRP A 298 17.00 -11.73 12.01
CA TRP A 298 15.75 -11.90 12.72
C TRP A 298 15.65 -13.26 13.40
N SER A 299 14.97 -13.32 14.52
CA SER A 299 14.68 -14.54 15.27
C SER A 299 13.17 -14.80 15.33
N LEU A 300 12.78 -16.05 15.57
CA LEU A 300 11.37 -16.40 15.84
C LEU A 300 10.81 -15.62 17.04
N ARG A 301 11.68 -15.23 17.98
CA ARG A 301 11.30 -14.42 19.14
C ARG A 301 10.86 -13.01 18.75
N ASP A 302 11.50 -12.41 17.75
CA ASP A 302 11.13 -11.08 17.24
C ASP A 302 9.76 -11.14 16.53
N LEU A 303 9.48 -12.21 15.78
CA LEU A 303 8.18 -12.43 15.17
C LEU A 303 7.08 -12.60 16.24
N LEU A 304 7.33 -13.41 17.27
CA LEU A 304 6.37 -13.58 18.37
C LEU A 304 6.13 -12.28 19.11
N ALA A 305 7.16 -11.45 19.31
CA ALA A 305 7.01 -10.14 19.94
C ALA A 305 6.07 -9.21 19.15
N VAL A 306 6.13 -9.26 17.82
CA VAL A 306 5.20 -8.52 16.94
C VAL A 306 3.77 -9.04 17.08
N PHE A 307 3.57 -10.37 17.11
CA PHE A 307 2.24 -10.97 17.28
C PHE A 307 1.61 -10.64 18.64
N LEU A 308 2.43 -10.55 19.69
CA LEU A 308 1.99 -10.23 21.04
C LEU A 308 1.78 -8.72 21.26
N ASP A 309 2.24 -7.87 20.34
CA ASP A 309 1.97 -6.42 20.45
C ASP A 309 0.49 -6.13 20.17
N TRP A 310 -0.20 -5.61 21.19
CA TRP A 310 -1.63 -5.29 21.11
C TRP A 310 -1.99 -4.35 19.95
N ARG A 311 -1.03 -3.55 19.46
CA ARG A 311 -1.23 -2.58 18.36
C ARG A 311 -1.49 -3.25 17.02
N LEU A 312 -1.10 -4.51 16.88
CA LEU A 312 -1.32 -5.29 15.67
C LEU A 312 -2.81 -5.55 15.43
N TRP A 313 -3.56 -5.85 16.49
CA TRP A 313 -4.94 -6.31 16.39
C TRP A 313 -5.94 -5.27 15.86
N PRO A 314 -5.92 -3.99 16.33
CA PRO A 314 -6.77 -2.96 15.73
C PRO A 314 -6.48 -2.73 14.25
N LEU A 315 -5.20 -2.74 13.83
CA LEU A 315 -4.81 -2.58 12.42
C LEU A 315 -5.31 -3.74 11.56
N LEU A 316 -5.32 -4.95 12.10
CA LEU A 316 -5.86 -6.13 11.46
C LEU A 316 -7.37 -6.00 11.23
N VAL A 317 -8.13 -5.57 12.24
CA VAL A 317 -9.58 -5.32 12.13
C VAL A 317 -9.87 -4.24 11.09
N MET A 318 -9.10 -3.16 11.08
CA MET A 318 -9.21 -2.09 10.09
C MET A 318 -9.02 -2.65 8.68
N TYR A 319 -7.95 -3.39 8.45
CA TYR A 319 -7.62 -3.94 7.13
C TYR A 319 -8.65 -5.00 6.68
N PHE A 320 -9.08 -5.87 7.59
CA PHE A 320 -10.12 -6.87 7.34
C PHE A 320 -11.39 -6.26 6.75
N GLY A 321 -11.89 -5.17 7.34
CA GLY A 321 -13.12 -4.54 6.89
C GLY A 321 -12.98 -3.88 5.53
N VAL A 322 -11.96 -3.04 5.34
CA VAL A 322 -11.81 -2.27 4.08
C VAL A 322 -11.45 -3.16 2.90
N VAL A 323 -10.64 -4.21 3.12
CA VAL A 323 -10.30 -5.16 2.05
C VAL A 323 -11.50 -6.04 1.72
N GLY A 324 -12.30 -6.46 2.71
CA GLY A 324 -13.54 -7.19 2.47
C GLY A 324 -14.49 -6.44 1.54
N VAL A 325 -14.74 -5.14 1.81
CA VAL A 325 -15.59 -4.29 0.93
C VAL A 325 -14.93 -4.11 -0.44
N GLY A 326 -13.63 -3.82 -0.49
CA GLY A 326 -12.90 -3.61 -1.74
C GLY A 326 -12.99 -4.82 -2.68
N ILE A 327 -12.79 -6.02 -2.14
CA ILE A 327 -12.90 -7.27 -2.92
C ILE A 327 -14.37 -7.56 -3.28
N GLY A 328 -15.31 -7.23 -2.40
CA GLY A 328 -16.74 -7.32 -2.70
C GLY A 328 -17.10 -6.50 -3.93
N VAL A 329 -16.70 -5.23 -3.97
CA VAL A 329 -16.91 -4.37 -5.14
C VAL A 329 -16.12 -4.89 -6.35
N GLN A 330 -14.88 -5.33 -6.18
CA GLN A 330 -14.03 -5.80 -7.29
C GLN A 330 -14.62 -7.01 -8.02
N LEU A 331 -15.27 -7.92 -7.32
CA LEU A 331 -15.74 -9.17 -7.88
C LEU A 331 -17.24 -9.16 -8.21
N TYR A 332 -18.01 -8.33 -7.52
CA TYR A 332 -19.47 -8.34 -7.63
C TYR A 332 -20.08 -7.03 -8.15
N ALA A 333 -19.26 -6.01 -8.51
CA ALA A 333 -19.79 -4.74 -9.01
C ALA A 333 -20.74 -4.92 -10.20
N ASN A 334 -20.36 -5.76 -11.18
CA ASN A 334 -21.20 -6.03 -12.35
C ASN A 334 -22.55 -6.65 -11.96
N LEU A 335 -22.53 -7.65 -11.05
CA LEU A 335 -23.77 -8.28 -10.57
C LEU A 335 -24.62 -7.32 -9.75
N ILE A 336 -24.00 -6.41 -8.99
CA ILE A 336 -24.73 -5.37 -8.24
C ILE A 336 -25.34 -4.36 -9.21
N ILE A 337 -24.62 -3.92 -10.25
CA ILE A 337 -25.13 -3.01 -11.28
C ILE A 337 -26.25 -3.66 -12.08
N GLN A 338 -26.11 -4.94 -12.44
CA GLN A 338 -27.17 -5.74 -13.07
C GLN A 338 -28.43 -5.84 -12.18
N ALA A 339 -28.25 -6.02 -10.87
CA ALA A 339 -29.38 -6.02 -9.93
C ALA A 339 -30.04 -4.64 -9.77
N ILE A 340 -29.30 -3.55 -10.03
CA ILE A 340 -29.82 -2.17 -10.04
C ILE A 340 -30.67 -1.94 -11.30
N ASN A 341 -30.16 -2.34 -12.49
CA ASN A 341 -30.85 -2.23 -13.76
C ASN A 341 -30.66 -3.51 -14.60
N PRO A 342 -31.63 -4.42 -14.62
CA PRO A 342 -31.54 -5.69 -15.35
C PRO A 342 -31.54 -5.56 -16.88
N ASN A 343 -31.89 -4.38 -17.42
CA ASN A 343 -31.97 -4.16 -18.87
C ASN A 343 -30.62 -3.79 -19.52
N LEU A 344 -29.54 -3.73 -18.73
CA LEU A 344 -28.20 -3.40 -19.22
C LEU A 344 -27.56 -4.61 -19.88
N SER A 345 -26.91 -4.40 -21.04
CA SER A 345 -26.11 -5.42 -21.71
C SER A 345 -24.82 -5.72 -20.93
N GLY A 346 -24.20 -6.88 -21.16
CA GLY A 346 -22.91 -7.23 -20.56
C GLY A 346 -21.82 -6.20 -20.84
N VAL A 347 -21.87 -5.53 -22.01
CA VAL A 347 -20.97 -4.43 -22.37
C VAL A 347 -21.22 -3.20 -21.47
N ASP A 348 -22.48 -2.80 -21.31
CA ASP A 348 -22.85 -1.65 -20.45
C ASP A 348 -22.44 -1.88 -18.99
N LEU A 349 -22.62 -3.10 -18.47
CA LEU A 349 -22.20 -3.48 -17.13
C LEU A 349 -20.68 -3.32 -16.96
N SER A 350 -19.92 -3.79 -17.93
CA SER A 350 -18.46 -3.66 -17.91
C SER A 350 -17.99 -2.20 -17.98
N LEU A 351 -18.64 -1.38 -18.81
CA LEU A 351 -18.32 0.06 -18.91
C LEU A 351 -18.68 0.83 -17.65
N LEU A 352 -19.81 0.53 -17.00
CA LEU A 352 -20.25 1.18 -15.76
C LEU A 352 -19.40 0.81 -14.55
N THR A 353 -18.61 -0.26 -14.61
CA THR A 353 -17.67 -0.61 -13.54
C THR A 353 -16.46 0.32 -13.51
N ALA A 354 -15.99 0.84 -14.66
CA ALA A 354 -14.81 1.68 -14.73
C ALA A 354 -14.90 2.99 -13.92
N PRO A 355 -16.01 3.76 -13.92
CA PRO A 355 -16.12 4.98 -13.13
C PRO A 355 -15.94 4.76 -11.63
N ILE A 356 -16.31 3.59 -11.09
CA ILE A 356 -16.12 3.26 -9.66
C ILE A 356 -14.63 3.30 -9.31
N TRP A 357 -13.79 2.70 -10.15
CA TRP A 357 -12.34 2.64 -9.97
C TRP A 357 -11.64 3.96 -10.28
N ILE A 358 -12.22 4.78 -11.17
CA ILE A 358 -11.74 6.15 -11.39
C ILE A 358 -11.96 7.00 -10.14
N MET A 359 -13.12 6.88 -9.48
CA MET A 359 -13.39 7.56 -8.20
C MET A 359 -12.46 7.09 -7.09
N ASP A 360 -12.14 5.81 -7.04
CA ASP A 360 -11.16 5.21 -6.13
C ASP A 360 -9.76 5.82 -6.36
N LEU A 361 -9.30 5.88 -7.60
CA LEU A 361 -8.02 6.49 -7.98
C LEU A 361 -7.94 7.98 -7.58
N ILE A 362 -8.99 8.75 -7.85
CA ILE A 362 -9.09 10.16 -7.48
C ILE A 362 -8.94 10.31 -5.96
N ALA A 363 -9.61 9.46 -5.18
CA ALA A 363 -9.55 9.50 -3.73
C ALA A 363 -8.14 9.17 -3.20
N ILE A 364 -7.44 8.20 -3.77
CA ILE A 364 -6.04 7.90 -3.41
C ILE A 364 -5.16 9.13 -3.64
N LEU A 365 -5.25 9.75 -4.80
CA LEU A 365 -4.41 10.89 -5.17
C LEU A 365 -4.68 12.13 -4.33
N LEU A 366 -5.90 12.31 -3.83
CA LEU A 366 -6.28 13.46 -2.99
C LEU A 366 -6.02 13.20 -1.50
N VAL A 367 -6.50 12.08 -0.97
CA VAL A 367 -6.54 11.86 0.49
C VAL A 367 -5.22 11.33 1.03
N THR A 368 -4.50 10.47 0.28
CA THR A 368 -3.25 9.89 0.77
C THR A 368 -2.16 10.94 1.04
N PRO A 369 -1.88 11.92 0.14
CA PRO A 369 -0.92 12.98 0.43
C PRO A 369 -1.35 13.89 1.59
N MET A 370 -2.66 14.12 1.75
CA MET A 370 -3.17 14.89 2.90
C MET A 370 -2.94 14.14 4.21
N SER A 371 -3.19 12.83 4.23
CA SER A 371 -2.90 11.98 5.38
C SER A 371 -1.41 11.98 5.73
N ASP A 372 -0.52 11.98 4.74
CA ASP A 372 0.93 12.05 4.95
C ASP A 372 1.39 13.41 5.48
N ARG A 373 0.70 14.49 5.15
CA ARG A 373 0.99 15.82 5.70
C ARG A 373 0.54 15.96 7.17
N PHE A 374 -0.51 15.23 7.58
CA PHE A 374 -1.12 15.34 8.91
C PHE A 374 -0.99 14.02 9.71
N HIS A 375 0.22 13.50 9.88
CA HIS A 375 0.54 12.21 10.52
C HIS A 375 -0.15 11.98 11.87
N ARG A 376 -0.42 13.06 12.65
CA ARG A 376 -1.07 12.98 13.97
C ARG A 376 -2.54 12.60 13.93
N HIS A 377 -3.17 12.55 12.76
CA HIS A 377 -4.61 12.34 12.58
C HIS A 377 -4.91 11.17 11.63
N ARG A 378 -4.07 10.12 11.65
CA ARG A 378 -4.24 8.95 10.76
C ARG A 378 -5.62 8.31 10.90
N ALA A 379 -6.16 8.18 12.13
CA ALA A 379 -7.49 7.64 12.35
C ALA A 379 -8.59 8.49 11.67
N LEU A 380 -8.47 9.82 11.64
CA LEU A 380 -9.43 10.69 10.98
C LEU A 380 -9.42 10.47 9.46
N PHE A 381 -8.21 10.45 8.86
CA PHE A 381 -8.04 10.21 7.42
C PHE A 381 -8.42 8.81 6.98
N PHE A 382 -8.43 7.83 7.89
CA PHE A 382 -9.00 6.50 7.66
C PHE A 382 -10.53 6.51 7.83
N SER A 383 -11.05 7.11 8.89
CA SER A 383 -12.47 7.02 9.25
C SER A 383 -13.38 7.78 8.29
N ILE A 384 -12.97 8.96 7.77
CA ILE A 384 -13.79 9.73 6.83
C ILE A 384 -14.06 8.95 5.53
N PRO A 385 -13.07 8.37 4.84
CA PRO A 385 -13.31 7.52 3.68
C PRO A 385 -14.20 6.29 4.01
N VAL A 386 -14.00 5.67 5.17
CA VAL A 386 -14.84 4.53 5.58
C VAL A 386 -16.28 4.96 5.83
N LEU A 387 -16.53 6.14 6.41
CA LEU A 387 -17.89 6.70 6.53
C LEU A 387 -18.53 6.95 5.16
N LEU A 388 -17.76 7.40 4.16
CA LEU A 388 -18.25 7.52 2.78
C LEU A 388 -18.60 6.15 2.18
N GLN A 389 -17.82 5.09 2.46
CA GLN A 389 -18.19 3.73 2.06
C GLN A 389 -19.53 3.30 2.68
N ILE A 390 -19.73 3.55 3.97
CA ILE A 390 -20.98 3.23 4.67
C ILE A 390 -22.15 3.97 4.02
N LEU A 391 -21.99 5.28 3.79
CA LEU A 391 -23.01 6.10 3.13
C LEU A 391 -23.33 5.56 1.72
N GLY A 392 -22.30 5.23 0.95
CA GLY A 392 -22.44 4.67 -0.39
C GLY A 392 -23.18 3.33 -0.40
N LEU A 393 -22.84 2.41 0.53
CA LEU A 393 -23.55 1.13 0.68
C LEU A 393 -25.01 1.30 1.10
N LEU A 394 -25.30 2.27 1.98
CA LEU A 394 -26.67 2.63 2.34
C LEU A 394 -27.44 3.16 1.12
N LEU A 395 -26.87 4.07 0.35
CA LEU A 395 -27.49 4.58 -0.87
C LEU A 395 -27.71 3.47 -1.90
N THR A 396 -26.74 2.59 -2.11
CA THR A 396 -26.87 1.44 -3.02
C THR A 396 -28.02 0.50 -2.59
N SER A 397 -28.25 0.35 -1.28
CA SER A 397 -29.26 -0.56 -0.74
C SER A 397 -30.67 0.05 -0.66
N TYR A 398 -30.79 1.36 -0.44
CA TYR A 398 -32.06 2.00 -0.07
C TYR A 398 -32.48 3.17 -0.98
N ALA A 399 -31.56 3.80 -1.73
CA ALA A 399 -31.89 4.95 -2.56
C ALA A 399 -32.66 4.58 -3.83
N GLY A 400 -33.22 5.60 -4.48
CA GLY A 400 -33.93 5.49 -5.75
C GLY A 400 -35.32 4.87 -5.66
N SER A 401 -35.96 4.77 -6.81
CA SER A 401 -37.25 4.13 -7.03
C SER A 401 -37.15 3.12 -8.18
N ASP A 402 -38.15 2.29 -8.39
CA ASP A 402 -38.15 1.37 -9.53
C ASP A 402 -38.18 2.11 -10.87
N ALA A 403 -38.73 3.33 -10.90
CA ALA A 403 -38.69 4.21 -12.07
C ALA A 403 -37.31 4.88 -12.30
N ASN A 404 -36.51 5.08 -11.24
CA ASN A 404 -35.18 5.69 -11.34
C ASN A 404 -34.16 4.94 -10.46
N PRO A 405 -33.46 3.94 -11.02
CA PRO A 405 -32.48 3.14 -10.28
C PRO A 405 -31.10 3.82 -10.13
N TRP A 406 -30.81 4.90 -10.86
CA TRP A 406 -29.49 5.54 -10.93
C TRP A 406 -28.95 6.09 -9.61
N PRO A 407 -29.75 6.57 -8.63
CA PRO A 407 -29.22 6.96 -7.32
C PRO A 407 -28.49 5.82 -6.60
N ARG A 408 -28.88 4.55 -6.82
CA ARG A 408 -28.19 3.37 -6.27
C ARG A 408 -26.80 3.20 -6.88
N TYR A 409 -26.68 3.44 -8.18
CA TYR A 409 -25.37 3.46 -8.85
C TYR A 409 -24.50 4.61 -8.35
N GLY A 410 -25.09 5.79 -8.11
CA GLY A 410 -24.39 6.90 -7.43
C GLY A 410 -23.80 6.50 -6.07
N GLY A 411 -24.53 5.65 -5.32
CA GLY A 411 -24.01 5.03 -4.09
C GLY A 411 -22.73 4.23 -4.32
N LEU A 412 -22.64 3.41 -5.38
CA LEU A 412 -21.42 2.66 -5.73
C LEU A 412 -20.24 3.57 -6.07
N LEU A 413 -20.47 4.71 -6.72
CA LEU A 413 -19.41 5.69 -7.00
C LEU A 413 -18.86 6.28 -5.69
N ILE A 414 -19.71 6.55 -4.71
CA ILE A 414 -19.31 7.01 -3.38
C ILE A 414 -18.53 5.92 -2.63
N VAL A 415 -18.94 4.64 -2.74
CA VAL A 415 -18.17 3.51 -2.20
C VAL A 415 -16.78 3.49 -2.83
N GLY A 416 -16.68 3.61 -4.16
CA GLY A 416 -15.41 3.66 -4.88
C GLY A 416 -14.51 4.77 -4.34
N PHE A 417 -15.01 5.99 -4.18
CA PHE A 417 -14.24 7.10 -3.59
C PHE A 417 -13.77 6.79 -2.16
N GLY A 418 -14.57 6.11 -1.37
CA GLY A 418 -14.18 5.74 0.00
C GLY A 418 -13.14 4.63 0.08
N LEU A 419 -13.06 3.72 -0.91
CA LEU A 419 -12.15 2.57 -0.88
C LEU A 419 -10.68 2.97 -0.99
N GLY A 420 -10.33 3.87 -1.92
CA GLY A 420 -8.97 4.16 -2.36
C GLY A 420 -7.95 4.42 -1.25
N PRO A 421 -8.16 5.40 -0.40
CA PRO A 421 -7.13 5.80 0.56
C PRO A 421 -6.99 4.85 1.75
N THR A 422 -7.95 3.97 2.03
CA THR A 422 -8.02 3.19 3.27
C THR A 422 -6.89 2.17 3.42
N VAL A 423 -6.57 1.43 2.35
CA VAL A 423 -5.50 0.43 2.34
C VAL A 423 -4.11 1.06 2.48
N PRO A 424 -3.72 2.07 1.66
CA PRO A 424 -2.45 2.77 1.82
C PRO A 424 -2.27 3.39 3.20
N ILE A 425 -3.31 4.02 3.76
CA ILE A 425 -3.26 4.65 5.08
C ILE A 425 -3.01 3.60 6.17
N THR A 426 -3.72 2.46 6.15
CA THR A 426 -3.54 1.40 7.13
C THR A 426 -2.13 0.82 7.07
N MET A 427 -1.59 0.57 5.88
CA MET A 427 -0.23 0.06 5.71
C MET A 427 0.85 1.05 6.15
N THR A 428 0.69 2.33 5.82
CA THR A 428 1.60 3.38 6.27
C THR A 428 1.56 3.52 7.79
N TRP A 429 0.38 3.49 8.38
CA TRP A 429 0.22 3.55 9.84
C TRP A 429 0.83 2.33 10.53
N THR A 430 0.70 1.13 9.95
CA THR A 430 1.38 -0.08 10.43
C THR A 430 2.89 0.11 10.45
N ALA A 431 3.48 0.61 9.38
CA ALA A 431 4.91 0.88 9.31
C ALA A 431 5.36 1.92 10.35
N GLU A 432 4.64 3.02 10.50
CA GLU A 432 4.94 4.09 11.48
C GLU A 432 4.91 3.59 12.94
N ILE A 433 4.01 2.66 13.26
CA ILE A 433 3.87 2.13 14.62
C ILE A 433 4.96 1.10 14.95
N PHE A 434 5.26 0.20 14.02
CA PHE A 434 6.14 -0.95 14.29
C PHE A 434 7.62 -0.63 14.07
N GLN A 435 7.96 0.32 13.19
CA GLN A 435 9.33 0.68 12.89
C GLN A 435 10.14 1.16 14.12
N PRO A 436 9.67 2.09 14.96
CA PRO A 436 10.43 2.57 16.12
C PRO A 436 10.63 1.52 17.21
N ARG A 437 9.81 0.45 17.23
CA ARG A 437 9.76 -0.55 18.29
C ARG A 437 10.47 -1.86 17.94
N HIS A 438 10.26 -2.32 16.74
CA HIS A 438 10.71 -3.63 16.27
C HIS A 438 11.64 -3.56 15.05
N GLY A 439 12.00 -2.34 14.62
CA GLY A 439 12.86 -2.12 13.45
C GLY A 439 12.22 -2.63 12.14
N GLU A 440 13.06 -2.91 11.16
CA GLU A 440 12.64 -3.35 9.82
C GLU A 440 11.91 -4.69 9.82
N VAL A 441 12.43 -5.63 10.60
CA VAL A 441 11.84 -6.96 10.75
C VAL A 441 10.43 -6.87 11.32
N GLY A 442 10.23 -5.96 12.29
CA GLY A 442 8.93 -5.68 12.86
C GLY A 442 7.95 -5.11 11.85
N VAL A 443 8.39 -4.18 11.02
CA VAL A 443 7.55 -3.62 9.94
C VAL A 443 7.19 -4.70 8.92
N ALA A 444 8.18 -5.50 8.47
CA ALA A 444 7.94 -6.57 7.50
C ALA A 444 6.96 -7.63 8.05
N ALA A 445 7.15 -8.05 9.31
CA ALA A 445 6.28 -9.03 9.96
C ALA A 445 4.86 -8.46 10.18
N ALA A 446 4.74 -7.26 10.75
CA ALA A 446 3.44 -6.63 10.99
C ALA A 446 2.68 -6.38 9.70
N SER A 447 3.35 -5.86 8.66
CA SER A 447 2.72 -5.64 7.35
C SER A 447 2.27 -6.94 6.70
N ALA A 448 3.06 -8.03 6.80
CA ALA A 448 2.68 -9.34 6.29
C ALA A 448 1.46 -9.92 7.04
N VAL A 449 1.41 -9.78 8.36
CA VAL A 449 0.28 -10.26 9.16
C VAL A 449 -0.98 -9.43 8.90
N VAL A 450 -0.88 -8.10 8.89
CA VAL A 450 -2.02 -7.21 8.61
C VAL A 450 -2.54 -7.45 7.20
N SER A 451 -1.66 -7.56 6.20
CA SER A 451 -2.06 -7.88 4.82
C SER A 451 -2.62 -9.30 4.71
N GLY A 452 -1.91 -10.31 5.18
CA GLY A 452 -2.31 -11.72 5.07
C GLY A 452 -3.62 -12.00 5.80
N TRP A 453 -3.67 -11.77 7.10
CA TRP A 453 -4.85 -12.06 7.92
C TRP A 453 -6.00 -11.09 7.66
N GLY A 454 -5.73 -9.84 7.29
CA GLY A 454 -6.77 -8.92 6.85
C GLY A 454 -7.51 -9.39 5.60
N ASN A 455 -6.86 -10.16 4.72
CA ASN A 455 -7.52 -10.82 3.58
C ASN A 455 -8.54 -11.92 3.97
N LEU A 456 -8.64 -12.30 5.25
CA LEU A 456 -9.78 -13.10 5.74
C LEU A 456 -11.13 -12.39 5.48
N GLY A 457 -11.16 -11.04 5.47
CA GLY A 457 -12.33 -10.26 5.03
C GLY A 457 -12.75 -10.57 3.60
N SER A 458 -11.79 -10.84 2.71
CA SER A 458 -12.08 -11.26 1.33
C SER A 458 -12.72 -12.65 1.28
N ILE A 459 -12.30 -13.58 2.15
CA ILE A 459 -12.90 -14.92 2.25
C ILE A 459 -14.35 -14.80 2.71
N LEU A 460 -14.62 -14.01 3.76
CA LEU A 460 -15.97 -13.75 4.23
C LEU A 460 -16.85 -13.20 3.10
N THR A 461 -16.37 -12.20 2.39
CA THR A 461 -17.12 -11.55 1.31
C THR A 461 -17.39 -12.49 0.13
N THR A 462 -16.39 -13.27 -0.28
CA THR A 462 -16.52 -14.15 -1.45
C THR A 462 -17.29 -15.44 -1.18
N TYR A 463 -17.23 -15.97 0.03
CA TYR A 463 -17.88 -17.24 0.36
C TYR A 463 -19.25 -17.08 1.01
N ALA A 464 -19.39 -16.16 1.97
CA ALA A 464 -20.58 -16.07 2.80
C ALA A 464 -21.56 -14.95 2.38
N LEU A 465 -21.11 -13.97 1.60
CA LEU A 465 -21.94 -12.84 1.17
C LEU A 465 -22.19 -12.88 -0.34
N TYR A 466 -23.05 -12.00 -0.82
CA TYR A 466 -23.43 -11.88 -2.23
C TYR A 466 -23.90 -13.22 -2.83
N SER A 467 -23.17 -13.78 -3.79
CA SER A 467 -23.53 -15.05 -4.43
C SER A 467 -23.43 -16.28 -3.51
N GLY A 468 -22.71 -16.17 -2.38
CA GLY A 468 -22.65 -17.22 -1.37
C GLY A 468 -23.87 -17.32 -0.48
N TRP A 469 -24.68 -16.26 -0.39
CA TRP A 469 -25.87 -16.19 0.46
C TRP A 469 -27.17 -16.31 -0.37
N ALA A 470 -27.69 -17.53 -0.50
CA ALA A 470 -28.84 -17.83 -1.35
C ALA A 470 -30.05 -16.90 -1.13
N SER A 471 -30.44 -16.68 0.15
CA SER A 471 -31.62 -15.84 0.46
C SER A 471 -31.42 -14.33 0.22
N ASP A 472 -30.20 -13.89 -0.09
CA ASP A 472 -29.86 -12.51 -0.47
C ASP A 472 -29.66 -12.40 -2.00
N TYR A 473 -29.07 -13.42 -2.61
CA TYR A 473 -28.88 -13.53 -4.05
C TYR A 473 -30.21 -13.72 -4.81
N GLU A 474 -31.14 -14.55 -4.27
CA GLU A 474 -32.43 -14.86 -4.86
C GLU A 474 -33.49 -13.81 -4.51
N ALA A 475 -33.17 -12.84 -3.66
CA ALA A 475 -34.13 -11.81 -3.24
C ALA A 475 -34.63 -11.00 -4.45
N PRO A 476 -35.93 -10.66 -4.51
CA PRO A 476 -36.52 -10.00 -5.65
C PRO A 476 -36.10 -8.51 -5.73
N GLY A 477 -35.80 -8.04 -6.94
CA GLY A 477 -35.66 -6.62 -7.28
C GLY A 477 -34.70 -5.85 -6.36
N ARG A 478 -35.23 -4.85 -5.65
CA ARG A 478 -34.47 -3.92 -4.80
C ARG A 478 -33.87 -4.55 -3.53
N GLN A 479 -34.32 -5.74 -3.15
CA GLN A 479 -33.82 -6.41 -1.95
C GLN A 479 -32.55 -7.23 -2.21
N LYS A 480 -32.21 -7.46 -3.47
CA LYS A 480 -31.04 -8.23 -3.87
C LYS A 480 -29.75 -7.56 -3.34
N TYR A 481 -28.91 -8.35 -2.68
CA TYR A 481 -27.63 -7.95 -2.05
C TYR A 481 -27.75 -6.98 -0.85
N ARG A 482 -28.98 -6.70 -0.37
CA ARG A 482 -29.19 -5.76 0.74
C ARG A 482 -28.64 -6.28 2.07
N LYS A 483 -28.82 -7.58 2.35
CA LYS A 483 -28.32 -8.20 3.58
C LYS A 483 -26.79 -8.22 3.60
N SER A 484 -26.16 -8.57 2.49
CA SER A 484 -24.71 -8.53 2.32
C SER A 484 -24.14 -7.14 2.57
N ASN A 485 -24.76 -6.10 1.98
CA ASN A 485 -24.33 -4.71 2.20
C ASN A 485 -24.47 -4.29 3.67
N LEU A 486 -25.53 -4.71 4.38
CA LEU A 486 -25.70 -4.41 5.80
C LEU A 486 -24.64 -5.06 6.69
N VAL A 487 -24.26 -6.32 6.39
CA VAL A 487 -23.15 -7.00 7.08
C VAL A 487 -21.85 -6.23 6.86
N MET A 488 -21.58 -5.80 5.62
CA MET A 488 -20.37 -5.02 5.30
C MET A 488 -20.36 -3.67 6.03
N ILE A 489 -21.49 -3.00 6.16
CA ILE A 489 -21.61 -1.77 6.97
C ILE A 489 -21.25 -2.04 8.44
N GLY A 490 -21.75 -3.14 9.02
CA GLY A 490 -21.40 -3.54 10.39
C GLY A 490 -19.88 -3.73 10.59
N ILE A 491 -19.23 -4.39 9.63
CA ILE A 491 -17.77 -4.61 9.64
C ILE A 491 -17.00 -3.28 9.49
N LEU A 492 -17.46 -2.38 8.64
CA LEU A 492 -16.85 -1.05 8.46
C LEU A 492 -16.98 -0.20 9.74
N ILE A 493 -18.09 -0.27 10.45
CA ILE A 493 -18.27 0.38 11.76
C ILE A 493 -17.24 -0.16 12.76
N ALA A 494 -17.05 -1.49 12.82
CA ALA A 494 -16.02 -2.10 13.66
C ALA A 494 -14.61 -1.62 13.27
N SER A 495 -14.32 -1.43 11.98
CA SER A 495 -13.04 -0.88 11.51
C SER A 495 -12.82 0.58 11.96
N ILE A 496 -13.85 1.43 11.94
CA ILE A 496 -13.77 2.80 12.47
C ILE A 496 -13.52 2.79 13.96
N LEU A 497 -14.26 1.96 14.71
CA LEU A 497 -14.07 1.83 16.16
C LEU A 497 -12.65 1.38 16.49
N ALA A 498 -12.10 0.41 15.76
CA ALA A 498 -10.73 -0.04 15.93
C ALA A 498 -9.71 1.09 15.66
N ALA A 499 -9.90 1.90 14.62
CA ALA A 499 -9.05 3.04 14.31
C ALA A 499 -9.09 4.11 15.40
N VAL A 500 -10.27 4.46 15.89
CA VAL A 500 -10.45 5.46 16.96
C VAL A 500 -9.85 4.96 18.26
N LEU A 501 -10.14 3.71 18.65
CA LEU A 501 -9.57 3.09 19.86
C LEU A 501 -8.04 3.05 19.80
N MET A 502 -7.47 2.71 18.65
CA MET A 502 -6.02 2.71 18.43
C MET A 502 -5.42 4.10 18.63
N GLU A 503 -6.01 5.14 18.02
CA GLU A 503 -5.52 6.51 18.18
C GLU A 503 -5.62 7.00 19.63
N VAL A 504 -6.73 6.73 20.30
CA VAL A 504 -6.92 7.07 21.73
C VAL A 504 -5.88 6.35 22.58
N ALA A 505 -5.71 5.05 22.39
CA ALA A 505 -4.74 4.25 23.15
C ALA A 505 -3.29 4.73 22.94
N LEU A 506 -2.92 5.07 21.70
CA LEU A 506 -1.60 5.64 21.39
C LEU A 506 -1.39 6.99 22.11
N ARG A 507 -2.39 7.86 22.10
CA ARG A 507 -2.31 9.17 22.81
C ARG A 507 -2.17 8.99 24.31
N PHE A 508 -2.84 8.00 24.92
CA PHE A 508 -2.67 7.68 26.34
C PHE A 508 -1.28 7.14 26.66
N VAL A 509 -0.72 6.28 25.80
CA VAL A 509 0.64 5.73 25.99
C VAL A 509 1.70 6.82 25.81
N ASP A 510 1.57 7.66 24.79
CA ASP A 510 2.51 8.76 24.52
C ASP A 510 2.38 9.87 25.58
N GLY A 511 1.17 10.14 26.09
CA GLY A 511 0.95 11.07 27.19
C GLY A 511 1.59 10.60 28.52
N ARG A 512 1.67 9.29 28.75
CA ARG A 512 2.39 8.73 29.90
C ARG A 512 3.92 8.81 29.74
N ARG A 513 4.45 8.64 28.51
CA ARG A 513 5.88 8.79 28.21
C ARG A 513 6.36 10.24 28.23
N GLY A 514 5.51 11.21 27.95
CA GLY A 514 5.82 12.63 28.04
C GLY A 514 6.02 13.13 29.49
N ASN A 515 5.75 12.30 30.50
CA ASN A 515 6.05 12.53 31.90
C ASN A 515 7.37 11.86 32.37
N GLU A 516 8.07 11.16 31.47
CA GLU A 516 9.42 10.65 31.75
C GLU A 516 10.45 11.76 31.55
N GLU A 517 11.32 11.89 32.52
CA GLU A 517 12.35 12.90 32.74
C GLU A 517 13.15 13.26 31.47
N VAL A 518 13.09 14.50 31.07
CA VAL A 518 14.07 15.06 30.14
C VAL A 518 15.27 15.49 30.98
N VAL A 519 16.35 14.70 30.91
CA VAL A 519 17.66 15.11 31.41
C VAL A 519 18.24 16.10 30.42
N ASP A 520 18.35 17.37 30.81
CA ASP A 520 19.03 18.36 29.97
C ASP A 520 20.54 18.08 29.93
N GLY A 521 21.24 18.66 28.93
CA GLY A 521 22.68 18.46 28.76
C GLY A 521 23.58 18.93 29.94
N ALA A 522 22.99 19.43 31.01
CA ALA A 522 23.64 19.86 32.26
C ALA A 522 23.34 18.93 33.45
N GLY A 523 22.64 17.81 33.25
CA GLY A 523 22.39 16.82 34.31
C GLY A 523 21.32 17.22 35.33
N ARG A 524 20.49 18.23 35.06
CA ARG A 524 19.38 18.63 35.92
C ARG A 524 18.08 17.94 35.46
N ARG A 525 17.38 17.34 36.43
CA ARG A 525 16.07 16.70 36.25
C ARG A 525 14.97 17.76 36.32
N GLU A 526 14.42 18.16 35.17
CA GLU A 526 13.19 18.97 35.13
C GLU A 526 12.00 18.11 34.68
N VAL A 527 11.01 17.99 35.56
CA VAL A 527 9.71 17.37 35.25
C VAL A 527 8.86 18.38 34.50
N ARG A 528 8.87 18.32 33.20
CA ARG A 528 8.00 19.16 32.38
C ARG A 528 6.59 18.55 32.31
N GLN A 529 5.73 18.96 33.26
CA GLN A 529 4.29 18.68 33.20
C GLN A 529 3.68 19.32 31.94
N ARG A 530 3.55 18.58 30.84
CA ARG A 530 2.60 18.90 29.79
C ARG A 530 1.23 18.30 30.19
N GLY A 531 0.55 19.03 31.07
CA GLY A 531 -0.80 18.71 31.48
C GLY A 531 -1.79 18.70 30.30
N LEU A 532 -2.89 18.02 30.53
CA LEU A 532 -4.10 17.90 29.68
C LEU A 532 -4.74 19.23 29.21
N SER A 533 -4.10 20.39 29.44
CA SER A 533 -4.53 21.73 29.02
C SER A 533 -4.47 21.97 27.49
N GLY A 534 -3.88 21.07 26.72
CA GLY A 534 -3.80 21.21 25.25
C GLY A 534 -5.10 20.97 24.50
N LEU A 535 -6.02 20.15 25.03
CA LEU A 535 -7.30 19.85 24.37
C LEU A 535 -8.32 21.00 24.53
N GLY A 536 -8.33 21.69 25.68
CA GLY A 536 -9.21 22.87 25.89
C GLY A 536 -8.73 24.13 25.15
N ALA A 537 -7.40 24.33 25.03
CA ALA A 537 -6.83 25.53 24.39
C ALA A 537 -6.92 25.51 22.86
N GLY A 538 -6.94 24.33 22.22
CA GLY A 538 -7.12 24.19 20.77
C GLY A 538 -8.53 24.55 20.32
N VAL A 539 -9.53 24.08 21.04
CA VAL A 539 -10.95 24.36 20.75
C VAL A 539 -11.28 25.84 21.02
N MET A 540 -10.73 26.45 22.09
CA MET A 540 -10.94 27.86 22.38
C MET A 540 -10.20 28.81 21.42
N ARG A 541 -9.06 28.43 20.86
CA ARG A 541 -8.39 29.25 19.82
C ARG A 541 -9.13 29.20 18.50
N TRP A 542 -9.74 28.08 18.13
CA TRP A 542 -10.56 27.95 16.93
C TRP A 542 -11.84 28.79 17.06
N ALA A 543 -12.50 28.75 18.20
CA ALA A 543 -13.70 29.55 18.48
C ALA A 543 -13.41 31.06 18.54
N ARG A 544 -12.22 31.50 18.96
CA ARG A 544 -11.82 32.91 18.97
C ARG A 544 -11.38 33.43 17.59
N ARG A 545 -10.84 32.59 16.71
CA ARG A 545 -10.55 32.96 15.31
C ARG A 545 -11.82 33.12 14.47
N GLY A 546 -12.86 32.32 14.71
CA GLY A 546 -14.15 32.45 14.04
C GLY A 546 -14.90 33.76 14.34
N LYS A 547 -14.65 34.40 15.50
CA LYS A 547 -15.27 35.70 15.87
C LYS A 547 -14.54 36.93 15.36
N ARG A 548 -13.37 36.80 14.70
CA ARG A 548 -12.65 37.94 14.08
C ARG A 548 -12.85 38.05 12.56
N ILE A 549 -13.64 37.20 11.95
CA ILE A 549 -13.96 37.26 10.51
C ILE A 549 -15.37 37.80 10.29
N VAL A 550 -16.12 38.08 11.38
CA VAL A 550 -17.46 38.69 11.34
C VAL A 550 -17.45 39.98 12.20
N LYS A 551 -16.55 40.88 11.88
CA LYS A 551 -16.66 42.32 12.20
C LYS A 551 -15.90 43.11 11.15
#